data_b76ec5607fbe8782e6bea34807c25f14
#
_entry.id   b76ec5607fbe8782e6bea34807c25f14
#
_cell.length_a   1.000
_cell.length_b   1.000
_cell.length_c   1.000
_cell.angle_alpha   90.00
_cell.angle_beta   90.00
_cell.angle_gamma   90.00
#
_symmetry.space_group_name_H-M   'P 1'
#
loop_
_entity.id
_entity.type
_entity.pdbx_description
1 polymer ?
#
loop_
_entity_poly.entity_id
_entity_poly.type
_entity_poly.pdbx_seq_one_letter_code
_entity_poly.pdbx_strand_id
1 'polypeptide(L)'
;EEIYSKGGICVDQAYFASMVGKARGLPTLYFSGQGVDGGHAWFGYMKMDDKWELDCGRYENQNYATGDALDPQTWTPISDHELQFLAKRFRDTPLYAASQDDILFARLFLAAGQNDKALRAADSSVSVCPENSDAWNEKTSVLEKTQASLPILRTHLEAASKQFTNYRDLRVDYQLAIAKVARD
;
A
#
# COMPACT_ATOMS: atom_id res chain seq x y z
N GLU A 1 10.76 29.36 -10.95
CA GLU A 1 11.73 29.93 -11.90
C GLU A 1 13.19 29.73 -11.47
N GLU A 2 13.53 29.85 -10.17
CA GLU A 2 14.92 29.73 -9.70
C GLU A 2 15.50 28.32 -9.89
N ILE A 3 14.75 27.25 -9.59
CA ILE A 3 15.23 25.88 -9.80
C ILE A 3 15.54 25.62 -11.28
N TYR A 4 14.71 26.18 -12.18
CA TYR A 4 14.89 26.02 -13.63
C TYR A 4 16.12 26.78 -14.16
N SER A 5 16.39 27.94 -13.61
CA SER A 5 17.47 28.82 -14.08
C SER A 5 18.82 28.59 -13.36
N LYS A 6 18.77 28.23 -12.09
CA LYS A 6 19.96 28.09 -11.22
C LYS A 6 20.30 26.63 -10.89
N GLY A 7 19.43 25.70 -11.27
CA GLY A 7 19.49 24.33 -10.80
C GLY A 7 19.01 24.20 -9.35
N GLY A 8 19.05 23.00 -8.82
CA GLY A 8 18.68 22.67 -7.45
C GLY A 8 19.34 21.35 -7.04
N ILE A 9 19.35 21.06 -5.76
CA ILE A 9 19.77 19.75 -5.27
C ILE A 9 18.70 18.69 -5.59
N CYS A 10 19.00 17.43 -5.32
CA CYS A 10 18.09 16.31 -5.64
C CYS A 10 16.65 16.49 -5.11
N VAL A 11 16.51 17.03 -3.89
CA VAL A 11 15.19 17.33 -3.29
C VAL A 11 14.41 18.35 -4.10
N ASP A 12 15.06 19.45 -4.49
CA ASP A 12 14.41 20.53 -5.27
C ASP A 12 13.99 20.02 -6.64
N GLN A 13 14.85 19.28 -7.31
CA GLN A 13 14.60 18.73 -8.64
C GLN A 13 13.48 17.69 -8.62
N ALA A 14 13.50 16.75 -7.69
CA ALA A 14 12.47 15.73 -7.54
C ALA A 14 11.10 16.34 -7.18
N TYR A 15 11.09 17.31 -6.25
CA TYR A 15 9.88 18.04 -5.89
C TYR A 15 9.30 18.79 -7.07
N PHE A 16 10.13 19.58 -7.75
CA PHE A 16 9.70 20.37 -8.91
C PHE A 16 9.14 19.47 -10.01
N ALA A 17 9.83 18.38 -10.36
CA ALA A 17 9.38 17.44 -11.38
C ALA A 17 8.04 16.80 -11.01
N SER A 18 7.88 16.36 -9.75
CA SER A 18 6.64 15.77 -9.27
C SER A 18 5.46 16.74 -9.33
N MET A 19 5.67 17.96 -8.87
CA MET A 19 4.60 18.99 -8.85
C MET A 19 4.23 19.49 -10.25
N VAL A 20 5.21 19.68 -11.12
CA VAL A 20 4.96 20.10 -12.51
C VAL A 20 4.23 19.00 -13.29
N GLY A 21 4.60 17.74 -13.07
CA GLY A 21 3.91 16.60 -13.67
C GLY A 21 2.44 16.56 -13.25
N LYS A 22 2.16 16.64 -11.96
CA LYS A 22 0.78 16.67 -11.43
C LYS A 22 -0.01 17.87 -11.96
N ALA A 23 0.58 19.06 -11.98
CA ALA A 23 -0.07 20.25 -12.51
C ALA A 23 -0.46 20.14 -14.00
N ARG A 24 0.16 19.22 -14.72
CA ARG A 24 -0.15 18.90 -16.12
C ARG A 24 -1.00 17.64 -16.31
N GLY A 25 -1.54 17.11 -15.21
CA GLY A 25 -2.38 15.90 -15.23
C GLY A 25 -1.60 14.58 -15.37
N LEU A 26 -0.28 14.61 -15.22
CA LEU A 26 0.54 13.40 -15.21
C LEU A 26 0.65 12.87 -13.77
N PRO A 27 0.23 11.63 -13.48
CA PRO A 27 0.43 11.03 -12.17
C PRO A 27 1.92 10.92 -11.85
N THR A 28 2.33 11.44 -10.70
CA THR A 28 3.72 11.46 -10.24
C THR A 28 3.82 11.08 -8.78
N LEU A 29 4.97 10.55 -8.41
CA LEU A 29 5.36 10.21 -7.05
C LEU A 29 6.68 10.90 -6.72
N TYR A 30 6.83 11.26 -5.46
CA TYR A 30 8.09 11.74 -4.90
C TYR A 30 8.70 10.64 -4.04
N PHE A 31 10.00 10.48 -4.12
CA PHE A 31 10.75 9.54 -3.29
C PHE A 31 11.79 10.28 -2.46
N SER A 32 11.92 9.87 -1.22
CA SER A 32 12.93 10.38 -0.31
C SER A 32 13.60 9.23 0.44
N GLY A 33 14.90 9.30 0.58
CA GLY A 33 15.66 8.23 1.23
C GLY A 33 17.13 8.56 1.41
N GLN A 34 17.93 7.52 1.39
CA GLN A 34 19.37 7.58 1.65
C GLN A 34 20.13 7.04 0.45
N GLY A 35 21.06 7.82 -0.05
CA GLY A 35 22.08 7.41 -1.02
C GLY A 35 23.40 7.05 -0.31
N VAL A 36 24.44 6.79 -1.11
CA VAL A 36 25.78 6.45 -0.59
C VAL A 36 26.39 7.64 0.16
N ASP A 37 26.20 8.84 -0.37
CA ASP A 37 26.84 10.08 0.14
C ASP A 37 25.90 10.93 1.01
N GLY A 38 24.74 10.41 1.42
CA GLY A 38 23.79 11.13 2.26
C GLY A 38 22.35 11.01 1.81
N GLY A 39 21.50 11.91 2.29
CA GLY A 39 20.10 11.97 1.90
C GLY A 39 19.92 12.17 0.39
N HIS A 40 18.96 11.47 -0.20
CA HIS A 40 18.69 11.54 -1.63
C HIS A 40 17.19 11.61 -1.91
N ALA A 41 16.81 12.28 -3.00
CA ALA A 41 15.45 12.33 -3.48
C ALA A 41 15.41 12.13 -4.98
N TRP A 42 14.33 11.46 -5.45
CA TRP A 42 14.07 11.20 -6.86
C TRP A 42 12.56 11.20 -7.10
N PHE A 43 12.13 11.00 -8.31
CA PHE A 43 10.72 10.97 -8.63
C PHE A 43 10.35 9.82 -9.57
N GLY A 44 9.06 9.48 -9.55
CA GLY A 44 8.46 8.58 -10.50
C GLY A 44 7.28 9.24 -11.21
N TYR A 45 6.93 8.72 -12.37
CA TYR A 45 5.77 9.18 -13.13
C TYR A 45 5.16 8.05 -13.95
N MET A 46 3.88 8.19 -14.26
CA MET A 46 3.19 7.28 -15.16
C MET A 46 3.57 7.60 -16.59
N LYS A 47 4.32 6.70 -17.22
CA LYS A 47 4.85 6.85 -18.59
C LYS A 47 3.79 6.56 -19.65
N MET A 48 2.96 5.57 -19.40
CA MET A 48 1.80 5.14 -20.19
C MET A 48 0.77 4.54 -19.23
N ASP A 49 -0.45 4.29 -19.71
CA ASP A 49 -1.43 3.56 -18.91
C ASP A 49 -0.80 2.29 -18.34
N ASP A 50 -0.88 2.12 -17.03
CA ASP A 50 -0.33 1.01 -16.25
C ASP A 50 1.21 0.86 -16.21
N LYS A 51 1.98 1.78 -16.81
CA LYS A 51 3.44 1.73 -16.81
C LYS A 51 4.06 2.92 -16.11
N TRP A 52 4.72 2.64 -15.01
CA TRP A 52 5.45 3.63 -14.24
C TRP A 52 6.95 3.56 -14.49
N GLU A 53 7.57 4.75 -14.53
CA GLU A 53 9.00 4.94 -14.34
C GLU A 53 9.20 5.44 -12.91
N LEU A 54 9.88 4.65 -12.08
CA LEU A 54 9.98 4.95 -10.65
C LEU A 54 11.38 5.38 -10.20
N ASP A 55 12.33 5.39 -11.11
CA ASP A 55 13.74 5.57 -10.79
C ASP A 55 14.36 6.83 -11.39
N CYS A 56 13.56 7.84 -11.76
CA CYS A 56 14.08 9.08 -12.33
C CYS A 56 14.90 9.87 -11.31
N GLY A 57 16.21 9.94 -11.54
CA GLY A 57 17.15 10.60 -10.64
C GLY A 57 17.57 9.79 -9.43
N ARG A 58 17.15 8.51 -9.33
CA ARG A 58 17.52 7.63 -8.23
C ARG A 58 18.99 7.24 -8.24
N TYR A 59 19.55 7.06 -9.43
CA TYR A 59 20.95 6.68 -9.61
C TYR A 59 21.75 7.87 -10.17
N GLU A 60 22.60 8.42 -9.32
CA GLU A 60 23.55 9.45 -9.73
C GLU A 60 24.99 8.86 -9.68
N ASN A 61 25.76 9.04 -10.73
CA ASN A 61 27.17 8.58 -10.81
C ASN A 61 27.38 7.12 -10.37
N GLN A 62 26.45 6.22 -10.73
CA GLN A 62 26.45 4.81 -10.31
C GLN A 62 26.20 4.60 -8.79
N ASN A 63 25.87 5.63 -8.05
CA ASN A 63 25.47 5.52 -6.67
C ASN A 63 24.05 4.97 -6.55
N TYR A 64 23.82 4.23 -5.48
CA TYR A 64 22.56 3.54 -5.21
C TYR A 64 21.81 4.24 -4.08
N ALA A 65 20.52 4.44 -4.24
CA ALA A 65 19.66 5.03 -3.22
C ALA A 65 18.47 4.12 -2.87
N THR A 66 18.10 4.11 -1.60
CA THR A 66 16.89 3.43 -1.07
C THR A 66 16.05 4.42 -0.29
N GLY A 67 14.74 4.29 -0.33
CA GLY A 67 13.83 5.19 0.41
C GLY A 67 12.38 4.87 0.14
N ASP A 68 11.52 5.74 0.64
CA ASP A 68 10.07 5.59 0.63
C ASP A 68 9.43 6.43 -0.48
N ALA A 69 8.37 5.89 -1.07
CA ALA A 69 7.48 6.65 -1.92
C ALA A 69 6.57 7.55 -1.07
N LEU A 70 6.37 8.77 -1.52
CA LEU A 70 5.48 9.74 -0.90
C LEU A 70 4.46 10.25 -1.93
N ASP A 71 3.21 10.38 -1.52
CA ASP A 71 2.23 11.12 -2.31
C ASP A 71 2.58 12.61 -2.24
N PRO A 72 2.95 13.27 -3.37
CA PRO A 72 3.36 14.66 -3.33
C PRO A 72 2.23 15.66 -3.07
N GLN A 73 0.97 15.23 -2.93
CA GLN A 73 -0.14 16.09 -2.50
C GLN A 73 -0.33 16.08 -1.00
N THR A 74 -0.23 14.90 -0.39
CA THR A 74 -0.52 14.71 1.03
C THR A 74 0.73 14.50 1.87
N TRP A 75 1.86 14.19 1.24
CA TRP A 75 3.13 13.81 1.87
C TRP A 75 3.00 12.56 2.74
N THR A 76 1.98 11.76 2.52
CA THR A 76 1.83 10.46 3.19
C THR A 76 2.74 9.42 2.55
N PRO A 77 3.42 8.59 3.34
CA PRO A 77 4.15 7.44 2.83
C PRO A 77 3.21 6.47 2.10
N ILE A 78 3.71 5.91 1.02
CA ILE A 78 3.06 4.85 0.25
C ILE A 78 3.87 3.58 0.50
N SER A 79 3.24 2.55 1.04
CA SER A 79 3.90 1.27 1.32
C SER A 79 4.26 0.51 0.03
N ASP A 80 5.14 -0.48 0.13
CA ASP A 80 5.60 -1.26 -1.03
C ASP A 80 4.44 -1.94 -1.76
N HIS A 81 3.48 -2.51 -1.04
CA HIS A 81 2.32 -3.14 -1.67
C HIS A 81 1.38 -2.11 -2.31
N GLU A 82 1.15 -0.96 -1.65
CA GLU A 82 0.32 0.11 -2.22
C GLU A 82 0.93 0.67 -3.51
N LEU A 83 2.26 0.84 -3.55
CA LEU A 83 2.96 1.25 -4.75
C LEU A 83 2.77 0.26 -5.90
N GLN A 84 2.81 -1.05 -5.62
CA GLN A 84 2.55 -2.08 -6.61
C GLN A 84 1.08 -2.10 -7.05
N PHE A 85 0.13 -1.91 -6.13
CA PHE A 85 -1.29 -1.82 -6.45
C PHE A 85 -1.60 -0.62 -7.33
N LEU A 86 -0.96 0.52 -7.04
CA LEU A 86 -1.07 1.74 -7.83
C LEU A 86 -0.50 1.53 -9.23
N ALA A 87 0.69 0.91 -9.33
CA ALA A 87 1.33 0.61 -10.61
C ALA A 87 0.51 -0.34 -11.49
N LYS A 88 -0.18 -1.30 -10.89
CA LYS A 88 -1.04 -2.27 -11.58
C LYS A 88 -2.48 -1.77 -11.80
N ARG A 89 -2.81 -0.58 -11.33
CA ARG A 89 -4.18 -0.06 -11.27
C ARG A 89 -5.16 -1.05 -10.62
N PHE A 90 -4.68 -1.76 -9.63
CA PHE A 90 -5.44 -2.83 -8.98
C PHE A 90 -6.75 -2.33 -8.36
N ARG A 91 -6.73 -1.12 -7.78
CA ARG A 91 -7.91 -0.50 -7.15
C ARG A 91 -9.01 -0.09 -8.15
N ASP A 92 -8.69 -0.03 -9.44
CA ASP A 92 -9.66 0.29 -10.50
C ASP A 92 -10.43 -0.96 -11.00
N THR A 93 -10.12 -2.14 -10.46
CA THR A 93 -10.75 -3.38 -10.90
C THR A 93 -12.14 -3.57 -10.30
N PRO A 94 -13.11 -4.13 -11.06
CA PRO A 94 -14.44 -4.44 -10.53
C PRO A 94 -14.43 -5.40 -9.32
N LEU A 95 -13.47 -6.33 -9.28
CA LEU A 95 -13.32 -7.26 -8.16
C LEU A 95 -12.90 -6.54 -6.88
N TYR A 96 -11.99 -5.56 -7.00
CA TYR A 96 -11.61 -4.73 -5.86
C TYR A 96 -12.81 -3.93 -5.34
N ALA A 97 -13.58 -3.29 -6.23
CA ALA A 97 -14.78 -2.54 -5.85
C ALA A 97 -15.80 -3.43 -5.12
N ALA A 98 -16.11 -4.61 -5.67
CA ALA A 98 -17.03 -5.56 -5.04
C ALA A 98 -16.53 -6.03 -3.65
N SER A 99 -15.22 -6.28 -3.52
CA SER A 99 -14.62 -6.61 -2.23
C SER A 99 -14.72 -5.47 -1.22
N GLN A 100 -14.59 -4.21 -1.65
CA GLN A 100 -14.78 -3.03 -0.80
C GLN A 100 -16.23 -2.88 -0.32
N ASP A 101 -17.22 -3.18 -1.18
CA ASP A 101 -18.63 -3.20 -0.79
C ASP A 101 -18.88 -4.24 0.32
N ASP A 102 -18.32 -5.44 0.20
CA ASP A 102 -18.42 -6.48 1.22
C ASP A 102 -17.73 -6.07 2.54
N ILE A 103 -16.61 -5.35 2.48
CA ILE A 103 -15.96 -4.75 3.67
C ILE A 103 -16.91 -3.77 4.37
N LEU A 104 -17.60 -2.91 3.61
CA LEU A 104 -18.57 -1.98 4.18
C LEU A 104 -19.74 -2.72 4.84
N PHE A 105 -20.25 -3.77 4.21
CA PHE A 105 -21.28 -4.62 4.83
C PHE A 105 -20.79 -5.30 6.10
N ALA A 106 -19.55 -5.81 6.13
CA ALA A 106 -18.98 -6.41 7.32
C ALA A 106 -18.96 -5.42 8.49
N ARG A 107 -18.52 -4.18 8.25
CA ARG A 107 -18.50 -3.09 9.24
C ARG A 107 -19.90 -2.72 9.74
N LEU A 108 -20.87 -2.59 8.83
CA LEU A 108 -22.25 -2.28 9.17
C LEU A 108 -22.90 -3.37 10.03
N PHE A 109 -22.73 -4.64 9.65
CA PHE A 109 -23.25 -5.77 10.44
C PHE A 109 -22.59 -5.88 11.80
N LEU A 110 -21.27 -5.64 11.87
CA LEU A 110 -20.54 -5.65 13.14
C LEU A 110 -21.03 -4.52 14.07
N ALA A 111 -21.21 -3.32 13.55
CA ALA A 111 -21.76 -2.18 14.31
C ALA A 111 -23.20 -2.43 14.80
N ALA A 112 -23.97 -3.23 14.06
CA ALA A 112 -25.33 -3.64 14.45
C ALA A 112 -25.36 -4.88 15.36
N GLY A 113 -24.22 -5.40 15.82
CA GLY A 113 -24.12 -6.59 16.66
C GLY A 113 -24.46 -7.91 15.93
N GLN A 114 -24.54 -7.89 14.60
CA GLN A 114 -24.88 -9.05 13.76
C GLN A 114 -23.60 -9.83 13.36
N ASN A 115 -22.92 -10.40 14.34
CA ASN A 115 -21.59 -10.98 14.20
C ASN A 115 -21.48 -12.04 13.09
N ASP A 116 -22.46 -12.94 12.96
CA ASP A 116 -22.47 -13.96 11.92
C ASP A 116 -22.55 -13.38 10.50
N LYS A 117 -23.30 -12.30 10.33
CA LYS A 117 -23.39 -11.62 9.04
C LYS A 117 -22.12 -10.82 8.75
N ALA A 118 -21.53 -10.20 9.78
CA ALA A 118 -20.25 -9.51 9.65
C ALA A 118 -19.15 -10.47 9.17
N LEU A 119 -19.08 -11.65 9.78
CA LEU A 119 -18.09 -12.67 9.38
C LEU A 119 -18.33 -13.17 7.96
N ARG A 120 -19.58 -13.46 7.57
CA ARG A 120 -19.88 -13.87 6.20
C ARG A 120 -19.53 -12.79 5.16
N ALA A 121 -19.80 -11.53 5.45
CA ALA A 121 -19.42 -10.44 4.57
C ALA A 121 -17.90 -10.29 4.46
N ALA A 122 -17.17 -10.41 5.58
CA ALA A 122 -15.71 -10.41 5.58
C ALA A 122 -15.11 -11.62 4.82
N ASP A 123 -15.72 -12.79 4.93
CA ASP A 123 -15.32 -13.98 4.15
C ASP A 123 -15.57 -13.77 2.66
N SER A 124 -16.70 -13.17 2.30
CA SER A 124 -17.04 -12.81 0.91
C SER A 124 -16.02 -11.85 0.34
N SER A 125 -15.66 -10.80 1.07
CA SER A 125 -14.70 -9.79 0.60
C SER A 125 -13.34 -10.40 0.24
N VAL A 126 -12.83 -11.31 1.08
CA VAL A 126 -11.58 -12.05 0.83
C VAL A 126 -11.73 -12.99 -0.37
N SER A 127 -12.88 -13.66 -0.51
CA SER A 127 -13.11 -14.61 -1.60
C SER A 127 -13.26 -13.93 -2.95
N VAL A 128 -13.92 -12.77 -3.00
CA VAL A 128 -14.14 -11.99 -4.23
C VAL A 128 -12.84 -11.41 -4.77
N CYS A 129 -11.98 -10.92 -3.89
CA CYS A 129 -10.72 -10.32 -4.27
C CYS A 129 -9.60 -10.70 -3.28
N PRO A 130 -8.99 -11.89 -3.42
CA PRO A 130 -7.96 -12.35 -2.50
C PRO A 130 -6.71 -11.46 -2.43
N GLU A 131 -6.44 -10.66 -3.46
CA GLU A 131 -5.33 -9.69 -3.47
C GLU A 131 -5.65 -8.39 -2.69
N ASN A 132 -6.90 -8.19 -2.26
CA ASN A 132 -7.27 -7.02 -1.49
C ASN A 132 -6.82 -7.18 -0.03
N SER A 133 -5.71 -6.55 0.34
CA SER A 133 -5.17 -6.56 1.71
C SER A 133 -6.16 -6.00 2.74
N ASP A 134 -6.98 -5.01 2.35
CA ASP A 134 -7.99 -4.43 3.24
C ASP A 134 -9.05 -5.45 3.66
N ALA A 135 -9.40 -6.39 2.76
CA ALA A 135 -10.34 -7.47 3.06
C ALA A 135 -9.81 -8.43 4.14
N TRP A 136 -8.53 -8.79 4.06
CA TRP A 136 -7.88 -9.63 5.06
C TRP A 136 -7.77 -8.92 6.42
N ASN A 137 -7.43 -7.64 6.41
CA ASN A 137 -7.37 -6.80 7.62
C ASN A 137 -8.75 -6.64 8.24
N GLU A 138 -9.79 -6.41 7.45
CA GLU A 138 -11.16 -6.32 7.95
C GLU A 138 -11.62 -7.65 8.56
N LYS A 139 -11.34 -8.78 7.91
CA LYS A 139 -11.66 -10.10 8.46
C LYS A 139 -10.91 -10.34 9.78
N THR A 140 -9.65 -9.95 9.89
CA THR A 140 -8.91 -9.98 11.16
C THR A 140 -9.65 -9.20 12.24
N SER A 141 -10.04 -7.94 11.93
CA SER A 141 -10.78 -7.08 12.86
C SER A 141 -12.12 -7.69 13.29
N VAL A 142 -12.86 -8.30 12.37
CA VAL A 142 -14.13 -8.99 12.68
C VAL A 142 -13.87 -10.18 13.62
N LEU A 143 -12.88 -11.02 13.34
CA LEU A 143 -12.53 -12.16 14.18
C LEU A 143 -12.12 -11.73 15.59
N GLU A 144 -11.32 -10.69 15.72
CA GLU A 144 -10.92 -10.13 17.03
C GLU A 144 -12.11 -9.58 17.81
N LYS A 145 -12.95 -8.75 17.19
CA LYS A 145 -14.11 -8.12 17.83
C LYS A 145 -15.22 -9.11 18.20
N THR A 146 -15.33 -10.20 17.44
CA THR A 146 -16.27 -11.29 17.76
C THR A 146 -15.68 -12.32 18.71
N GLN A 147 -14.46 -12.08 19.21
CA GLN A 147 -13.75 -12.97 20.15
C GLN A 147 -13.60 -14.40 19.59
N ALA A 148 -13.28 -14.52 18.31
CA ALA A 148 -12.96 -15.80 17.72
C ALA A 148 -11.81 -16.49 18.47
N SER A 149 -11.81 -17.81 18.51
CA SER A 149 -10.76 -18.55 19.21
C SER A 149 -9.38 -18.29 18.57
N LEU A 150 -8.33 -18.31 19.40
CA LEU A 150 -6.95 -18.09 18.95
C LEU A 150 -6.54 -19.00 17.77
N PRO A 151 -6.92 -20.31 17.74
CA PRO A 151 -6.64 -21.16 16.57
C PRO A 151 -7.27 -20.65 15.27
N ILE A 152 -8.50 -20.12 15.33
CA ILE A 152 -9.20 -19.58 14.15
C ILE A 152 -8.47 -18.33 13.64
N LEU A 153 -8.18 -17.38 14.55
CA LEU A 153 -7.46 -16.16 14.21
C LEU A 153 -6.08 -16.48 13.63
N ARG A 154 -5.34 -17.37 14.26
CA ARG A 154 -4.03 -17.83 13.78
C ARG A 154 -4.09 -18.42 12.39
N THR A 155 -5.03 -19.35 12.13
CA THR A 155 -5.23 -19.95 10.80
C THR A 155 -5.49 -18.91 9.74
N HIS A 156 -6.32 -17.89 10.06
CA HIS A 156 -6.58 -16.79 9.16
C HIS A 156 -5.31 -15.98 8.84
N LEU A 157 -4.53 -15.59 9.86
CA LEU A 157 -3.30 -14.81 9.69
C LEU A 157 -2.22 -15.60 8.91
N GLU A 158 -2.11 -16.91 9.14
CA GLU A 158 -1.22 -17.78 8.37
C GLU A 158 -1.63 -17.86 6.88
N ALA A 159 -2.93 -17.91 6.60
CA ALA A 159 -3.46 -17.87 5.24
C ALA A 159 -3.17 -16.51 4.57
N ALA A 160 -3.35 -15.40 5.28
CA ALA A 160 -3.02 -14.07 4.81
C ALA A 160 -1.52 -13.92 4.51
N SER A 161 -0.65 -14.35 5.42
CA SER A 161 0.80 -14.33 5.21
C SER A 161 1.22 -15.14 3.98
N LYS A 162 0.56 -16.26 3.70
CA LYS A 162 0.79 -17.08 2.51
C LYS A 162 0.29 -16.39 1.25
N GLN A 163 -0.89 -15.76 1.30
CA GLN A 163 -1.48 -15.01 0.17
C GLN A 163 -0.54 -13.90 -0.28
N PHE A 164 0.02 -13.15 0.67
CA PHE A 164 0.88 -11.99 0.39
C PHE A 164 2.39 -12.31 0.41
N THR A 165 2.77 -13.53 0.03
CA THR A 165 4.19 -13.95 0.01
C THR A 165 5.07 -13.03 -0.84
N ASN A 166 4.53 -12.47 -1.92
CA ASN A 166 5.25 -11.58 -2.84
C ASN A 166 5.28 -10.11 -2.40
N TYR A 167 4.57 -9.76 -1.34
CA TYR A 167 4.51 -8.41 -0.77
C TYR A 167 5.19 -8.45 0.61
N ARG A 168 6.46 -8.00 0.66
CA ARG A 168 7.31 -8.16 1.85
C ARG A 168 6.75 -7.49 3.08
N ASP A 169 6.25 -6.28 2.94
CA ASP A 169 5.64 -5.48 4.00
C ASP A 169 4.41 -6.20 4.59
N LEU A 170 3.43 -6.56 3.77
CA LEU A 170 2.24 -7.30 4.23
C LEU A 170 2.60 -8.63 4.89
N ARG A 171 3.55 -9.37 4.29
CA ARG A 171 3.99 -10.64 4.87
C ARG A 171 4.60 -10.45 6.27
N VAL A 172 5.42 -9.42 6.46
CA VAL A 172 6.02 -9.11 7.77
C VAL A 172 4.94 -8.73 8.76
N ASP A 173 3.98 -7.90 8.39
CA ASP A 173 2.88 -7.49 9.26
C ASP A 173 2.05 -8.69 9.75
N TYR A 174 1.68 -9.60 8.84
CA TYR A 174 0.96 -10.81 9.23
C TYR A 174 1.81 -11.75 10.08
N GLN A 175 3.13 -11.88 9.84
CA GLN A 175 4.01 -12.68 10.68
C GLN A 175 4.14 -12.09 12.09
N LEU A 176 4.21 -10.77 12.22
CA LEU A 176 4.19 -10.09 13.52
C LEU A 176 2.87 -10.32 14.26
N ALA A 177 1.74 -10.26 13.54
CA ALA A 177 0.43 -10.55 14.12
C ALA A 177 0.33 -12.01 14.61
N ILE A 178 0.83 -12.98 13.83
CA ILE A 178 0.90 -14.40 14.24
C ILE A 178 1.76 -14.56 15.51
N ALA A 179 2.92 -13.89 15.55
CA ALA A 179 3.81 -13.96 16.72
C ALA A 179 3.16 -13.36 17.98
N LYS A 180 2.32 -12.33 17.83
CA LYS A 180 1.55 -11.74 18.92
C LYS A 180 0.50 -12.72 19.45
N VAL A 181 -0.32 -13.32 18.56
CA VAL A 181 -1.34 -14.32 18.92
C VAL A 181 -0.73 -15.57 19.59
N ALA A 182 0.53 -15.90 19.31
CA ALA A 182 1.20 -17.05 19.92
C ALA A 182 1.70 -16.78 21.36
N ARG A 183 1.68 -15.52 21.84
CA ARG A 183 2.10 -15.14 23.20
C ARG A 183 0.95 -15.06 24.19
N ASP A 184 -0.26 -14.90 23.68
CA ASP A 184 -1.52 -14.81 24.46
C ASP A 184 -2.10 -16.22 24.66
#